data_e17bda89f039e1b27402f0cf01ca7762
#
_entry.id   e17bda89f039e1b27402f0cf01ca7762
#
_cell.length_a   1.000
_cell.length_b   1.000
_cell.length_c   1.000
_cell.angle_alpha   90.00
_cell.angle_beta   90.00
_cell.angle_gamma   90.00
#
_symmetry.space_group_name_H-M   'P 1'
#
loop_
_entity.id
_entity.type
_entity.pdbx_description
1 polymer ?
#
loop_
_entity_poly.entity_id
_entity_poly.type
_entity_poly.pdbx_seq_one_letter_code
_entity_poly.pdbx_strand_id
1 'polypeptide(L)'
;MAVRLLMNDAAPGAASPGDALDAPTLERLYAYPDRPWLRANMVASLDGAAAGNDGRTEALNTPADLVVFTLLRDLADVVLVGAGTAREAGYRRAGPRTGDRAARAVAEGRAERPEIAVVSGAGRVPPLLAEPTGDGGGVLLVTCETAGNEALDRARGTLGEDRVLVCGRERVDLRAAVDALVRRGLPRILCEGGPRLLADVAAAGLLDEMCLTVVPLMAGGVQQRVAVGTAADAPLVPGVLIESEGTLLQRWLRPRG
;
A
#
# COMPACT_ATOMS: atom_id res chain seq x y z
N MET A 1 -12.13 -21.28 5.34
CA MET A 1 -10.70 -20.99 5.08
C MET A 1 -9.95 -21.08 6.42
N ALA A 2 -9.06 -22.04 6.56
CA ALA A 2 -8.22 -22.16 7.76
C ALA A 2 -7.00 -21.21 7.56
N VAL A 3 -6.82 -20.27 8.48
CA VAL A 3 -5.69 -19.35 8.50
C VAL A 3 -4.82 -19.73 9.69
N ARG A 4 -3.59 -20.10 9.46
CA ARG A 4 -2.68 -20.63 10.49
C ARG A 4 -1.42 -19.79 10.61
N LEU A 5 -1.07 -19.44 11.84
CA LEU A 5 0.17 -18.75 12.16
C LEU A 5 1.35 -19.73 12.10
N LEU A 6 2.40 -19.40 11.36
CA LEU A 6 3.64 -20.16 11.30
C LEU A 6 4.75 -19.52 12.14
N MET A 7 4.79 -18.17 12.19
CA MET A 7 5.79 -17.41 12.94
C MET A 7 5.25 -16.05 13.37
N ASN A 8 5.62 -15.59 14.56
CA ASN A 8 5.25 -14.27 15.08
C ASN A 8 6.34 -13.67 15.97
N ASP A 9 7.23 -12.89 15.38
CA ASP A 9 8.26 -12.12 16.08
C ASP A 9 7.92 -10.62 16.15
N ALA A 10 6.91 -10.18 15.37
CA ALA A 10 6.53 -8.76 15.25
C ALA A 10 5.53 -8.30 16.30
N ALA A 11 4.67 -9.20 16.80
CA ALA A 11 3.60 -8.90 17.76
C ALA A 11 3.53 -9.98 18.85
N PRO A 12 4.58 -10.07 19.71
CA PRO A 12 4.62 -11.08 20.79
C PRO A 12 3.36 -11.02 21.66
N GLY A 13 2.77 -12.18 21.94
CA GLY A 13 1.56 -12.30 22.74
C GLY A 13 0.24 -12.12 21.98
N ALA A 14 0.25 -11.70 20.70
CA ALA A 14 -0.98 -11.64 19.89
C ALA A 14 -1.50 -13.03 19.52
N ALA A 15 -0.61 -13.96 19.19
CA ALA A 15 -0.87 -15.37 18.88
C ALA A 15 0.43 -16.17 18.90
N SER A 16 0.33 -17.50 18.98
CA SER A 16 1.46 -18.43 18.94
C SER A 16 1.49 -19.22 17.63
N PRO A 17 2.68 -19.66 17.17
CA PRO A 17 2.80 -20.56 16.02
C PRO A 17 1.92 -21.82 16.20
N GLY A 18 1.17 -22.16 15.16
CA GLY A 18 0.17 -23.23 15.16
C GLY A 18 -1.26 -22.77 15.41
N ASP A 19 -1.47 -21.58 15.96
CA ASP A 19 -2.83 -21.06 16.22
C ASP A 19 -3.60 -20.83 14.92
N ALA A 20 -4.89 -21.14 14.95
CA ALA A 20 -5.86 -20.66 13.98
C ALA A 20 -6.18 -19.19 14.27
N LEU A 21 -6.13 -18.36 13.22
CA LEU A 21 -6.30 -16.92 13.36
C LEU A 21 -7.73 -16.47 13.05
N ASP A 22 -8.32 -15.75 13.99
CA ASP A 22 -9.55 -14.99 13.79
C ASP A 22 -9.28 -13.54 13.31
N ALA A 23 -10.32 -12.83 12.92
CA ALA A 23 -10.20 -11.46 12.41
C ALA A 23 -9.59 -10.48 13.45
N PRO A 24 -9.96 -10.50 14.76
CA PRO A 24 -9.32 -9.67 15.77
C PRO A 24 -7.84 -9.96 15.96
N THR A 25 -7.43 -11.22 15.88
CA THR A 25 -6.02 -11.61 15.98
C THR A 25 -5.22 -11.17 14.77
N LEU A 26 -5.76 -11.33 13.55
CA LEU A 26 -5.15 -10.78 12.34
C LEU A 26 -4.95 -9.26 12.45
N GLU A 27 -5.95 -8.54 12.97
CA GLU A 27 -5.85 -7.09 13.16
C GLU A 27 -4.71 -6.71 14.10
N ARG A 28 -4.55 -7.42 15.23
CA ARG A 28 -3.40 -7.21 16.13
C ARG A 28 -2.06 -7.53 15.47
N LEU A 29 -1.99 -8.59 14.67
CA LEU A 29 -0.77 -8.97 13.95
C LEU A 29 -0.35 -7.93 12.90
N TYR A 30 -1.30 -7.15 12.35
CA TYR A 30 -1.05 -6.11 11.35
C TYR A 30 -1.20 -4.68 11.89
N ALA A 31 -1.36 -4.48 13.19
CA ALA A 31 -1.46 -3.15 13.78
C ALA A 31 -0.25 -2.26 13.40
N TYR A 32 -0.52 -0.98 13.15
CA TYR A 32 0.53 0.02 12.96
C TYR A 32 1.15 0.39 14.32
N PRO A 33 2.45 0.70 14.38
CA PRO A 33 3.06 1.28 15.57
C PRO A 33 2.57 2.72 15.76
N ASP A 34 2.74 3.23 16.99
CA ASP A 34 2.37 4.61 17.34
C ASP A 34 3.46 5.61 16.90
N ARG A 35 3.77 5.62 15.60
CA ARG A 35 4.68 6.55 14.92
C ARG A 35 4.44 6.50 13.41
N PRO A 36 4.92 7.47 12.63
CA PRO A 36 4.86 7.39 11.18
C PRO A 36 5.45 6.08 10.66
N TRP A 37 4.74 5.43 9.73
CA TRP A 37 5.08 4.10 9.25
C TRP A 37 4.64 3.90 7.81
N LEU A 38 5.59 3.55 6.94
CA LEU A 38 5.33 3.20 5.56
C LEU A 38 5.43 1.69 5.39
N ARG A 39 4.29 1.07 5.18
CA ARG A 39 4.11 -0.34 4.85
C ARG A 39 3.88 -0.48 3.37
N ALA A 40 4.56 -1.41 2.70
CA ALA A 40 4.20 -1.85 1.36
C ALA A 40 3.40 -3.14 1.40
N ASN A 41 2.47 -3.32 0.45
CA ASN A 41 1.73 -4.56 0.24
C ASN A 41 1.79 -4.97 -1.23
N MET A 42 2.26 -6.18 -1.48
CA MET A 42 2.40 -6.75 -2.82
C MET A 42 2.01 -8.23 -2.82
N VAL A 43 1.62 -8.73 -3.99
CA VAL A 43 1.40 -10.16 -4.23
C VAL A 43 2.35 -10.65 -5.32
N ALA A 44 2.84 -11.88 -5.19
CA ALA A 44 3.71 -12.52 -6.16
C ALA A 44 3.38 -14.01 -6.32
N SER A 45 3.72 -14.57 -7.48
CA SER A 45 3.82 -16.02 -7.68
C SER A 45 5.06 -16.59 -6.97
N LEU A 46 5.18 -17.90 -6.88
CA LEU A 46 6.34 -18.60 -6.30
C LEU A 46 7.67 -18.23 -6.97
N ASP A 47 7.64 -17.93 -8.26
CA ASP A 47 8.80 -17.52 -9.06
C ASP A 47 8.98 -16.00 -9.12
N GLY A 48 8.21 -15.23 -8.32
CA GLY A 48 8.40 -13.80 -8.10
C GLY A 48 7.72 -12.88 -9.13
N ALA A 49 6.83 -13.40 -9.97
CA ALA A 49 6.04 -12.57 -10.88
C ALA A 49 4.99 -11.75 -10.11
N ALA A 50 4.85 -10.47 -10.44
CA ALA A 50 3.86 -9.55 -9.87
C ALA A 50 2.52 -9.53 -10.63
N ALA A 51 2.38 -10.35 -11.64
CA ALA A 51 1.18 -10.52 -12.46
C ALA A 51 1.09 -11.95 -13.00
N GLY A 52 -0.11 -12.38 -13.34
CA GLY A 52 -0.34 -13.62 -14.05
C GLY A 52 0.07 -13.52 -15.53
N ASN A 53 -0.11 -14.62 -16.28
CA ASN A 53 0.22 -14.70 -17.71
C ASN A 53 -0.68 -13.80 -18.58
N ASP A 54 -1.79 -13.32 -18.04
CA ASP A 54 -2.67 -12.31 -18.65
C ASP A 54 -2.16 -10.87 -18.45
N GLY A 55 -1.03 -10.70 -17.75
CA GLY A 55 -0.45 -9.39 -17.40
C GLY A 55 -1.17 -8.67 -16.26
N ARG A 56 -2.11 -9.33 -15.58
CA ARG A 56 -2.91 -8.73 -14.52
C ARG A 56 -2.55 -9.28 -13.15
N THR A 57 -2.47 -8.39 -12.16
CA THR A 57 -2.18 -8.76 -10.76
C THR A 57 -3.34 -9.55 -10.15
N GLU A 58 -4.58 -9.27 -10.57
CA GLU A 58 -5.78 -9.94 -10.06
C GLU A 58 -5.76 -11.46 -10.28
N ALA A 59 -5.01 -11.95 -11.28
CA ALA A 59 -4.81 -13.39 -11.51
C ALA A 59 -4.04 -14.09 -10.37
N LEU A 60 -3.36 -13.33 -9.51
CA LEU A 60 -2.64 -13.82 -8.34
C LEU A 60 -3.47 -13.73 -7.05
N ASN A 61 -4.63 -13.09 -7.07
CA ASN A 61 -5.42 -12.91 -5.84
C ASN A 61 -5.96 -14.24 -5.33
N THR A 62 -5.78 -14.49 -4.04
CA THR A 62 -6.42 -15.60 -3.32
C THR A 62 -7.40 -15.05 -2.27
N PRO A 63 -8.35 -15.84 -1.78
CA PRO A 63 -9.24 -15.39 -0.70
C PRO A 63 -8.48 -14.88 0.53
N ALA A 64 -7.36 -15.52 0.88
CA ALA A 64 -6.52 -15.10 2.00
C ALA A 64 -5.83 -13.75 1.75
N ASP A 65 -5.31 -13.54 0.53
CA ASP A 65 -4.74 -12.27 0.12
C ASP A 65 -5.76 -11.13 0.20
N LEU A 66 -6.96 -11.34 -0.33
CA LEU A 66 -8.02 -10.32 -0.31
C LEU A 66 -8.46 -9.94 1.11
N VAL A 67 -8.48 -10.88 2.05
CA VAL A 67 -8.77 -10.60 3.47
C VAL A 67 -7.70 -9.68 4.05
N VAL A 68 -6.42 -9.99 3.85
CA VAL A 68 -5.31 -9.17 4.35
C VAL A 68 -5.23 -7.84 3.61
N PHE A 69 -5.40 -7.81 2.29
CA PHE A 69 -5.46 -6.58 1.50
C PHE A 69 -6.52 -5.59 2.04
N THR A 70 -7.73 -6.08 2.28
CA THR A 70 -8.81 -5.25 2.85
C THR A 70 -8.45 -4.77 4.25
N LEU A 71 -7.94 -5.66 5.10
CA LEU A 71 -7.51 -5.30 6.46
C LEU A 71 -6.42 -4.21 6.44
N LEU A 72 -5.41 -4.32 5.58
CA LEU A 72 -4.33 -3.34 5.49
C LEU A 72 -4.86 -1.96 5.09
N ARG A 73 -5.80 -1.89 4.16
CA ARG A 73 -6.48 -0.63 3.78
C ARG A 73 -7.28 -0.06 4.94
N ASP A 74 -8.00 -0.89 5.68
CA ASP A 74 -8.77 -0.47 6.85
C ASP A 74 -7.88 0.11 7.97
N LEU A 75 -6.66 -0.39 8.11
CA LEU A 75 -5.71 0.08 9.11
C LEU A 75 -4.94 1.34 8.69
N ALA A 76 -4.82 1.61 7.40
CA ALA A 76 -4.07 2.75 6.86
C ALA A 76 -4.86 4.08 7.00
N ASP A 77 -4.15 5.21 6.98
CA ASP A 77 -4.74 6.54 6.82
C ASP A 77 -4.77 6.94 5.35
N VAL A 78 -3.74 6.51 4.61
CA VAL A 78 -3.60 6.82 3.18
C VAL A 78 -2.99 5.63 2.43
N VAL A 79 -3.52 5.37 1.25
CA VAL A 79 -2.96 4.43 0.27
C VAL A 79 -2.12 5.21 -0.73
N LEU A 80 -0.83 4.92 -0.78
CA LEU A 80 0.13 5.52 -1.71
C LEU A 80 0.28 4.60 -2.93
N VAL A 81 -0.01 5.11 -4.13
CA VAL A 81 0.01 4.30 -5.37
C VAL A 81 0.54 5.10 -6.55
N GLY A 82 1.27 4.45 -7.44
CA GLY A 82 1.72 5.06 -8.70
C GLY A 82 0.57 5.27 -9.68
N ALA A 83 0.56 6.41 -10.40
CA ALA A 83 -0.49 6.76 -11.35
C ALA A 83 -0.69 5.73 -12.48
N GLY A 84 0.38 5.02 -12.89
CA GLY A 84 0.31 3.91 -13.85
C GLY A 84 -0.55 2.79 -13.31
N THR A 85 -0.19 2.25 -12.16
CA THR A 85 -0.90 1.17 -11.48
C THR A 85 -2.34 1.56 -11.15
N ALA A 86 -2.55 2.78 -10.62
CA ALA A 86 -3.89 3.26 -10.32
C ALA A 86 -4.80 3.31 -11.55
N ARG A 87 -4.25 3.65 -12.71
CA ARG A 87 -4.98 3.65 -13.98
C ARG A 87 -5.24 2.23 -14.49
N GLU A 88 -4.22 1.37 -14.50
CA GLU A 88 -4.28 0.01 -15.05
C GLU A 88 -5.17 -0.91 -14.21
N ALA A 89 -5.08 -0.83 -12.89
CA ALA A 89 -5.92 -1.60 -11.95
C ALA A 89 -7.26 -0.91 -11.62
N GLY A 90 -7.60 0.21 -12.28
CA GLY A 90 -8.89 0.86 -12.13
C GLY A 90 -9.17 1.39 -10.71
N TYR A 91 -8.18 1.98 -10.05
CA TYR A 91 -8.36 2.51 -8.70
C TYR A 91 -9.46 3.56 -8.65
N ARG A 92 -10.33 3.41 -7.65
CA ARG A 92 -11.38 4.36 -7.27
C ARG A 92 -11.11 4.91 -5.88
N ARG A 93 -11.82 5.97 -5.51
CA ARG A 93 -11.79 6.52 -4.15
C ARG A 93 -12.11 5.41 -3.14
N ALA A 94 -11.41 5.43 -1.99
CA ALA A 94 -11.61 4.40 -0.98
C ALA A 94 -13.04 4.44 -0.41
N GLY A 95 -13.64 3.27 -0.27
CA GLY A 95 -14.87 3.08 0.49
C GLY A 95 -14.65 3.20 2.00
N PRO A 96 -15.74 3.12 2.79
CA PRO A 96 -15.63 3.10 4.25
C PRO A 96 -14.85 1.85 4.70
N ARG A 97 -14.19 1.96 5.85
CA ARG A 97 -13.53 0.82 6.49
C ARG A 97 -14.56 -0.24 6.84
N THR A 98 -14.16 -1.50 6.82
CA THR A 98 -15.09 -2.62 7.01
C THR A 98 -15.47 -2.83 8.49
N GLY A 99 -16.66 -3.30 8.73
CA GLY A 99 -17.16 -3.61 10.07
C GLY A 99 -17.17 -2.39 11.00
N ASP A 100 -16.71 -2.56 12.23
CA ASP A 100 -16.62 -1.51 13.27
C ASP A 100 -15.38 -0.62 13.13
N ARG A 101 -14.47 -0.90 12.17
CA ARG A 101 -13.21 -0.15 11.98
C ARG A 101 -13.45 1.30 11.57
N ALA A 102 -14.54 1.59 10.84
CA ALA A 102 -14.92 2.96 10.51
C ALA A 102 -15.22 3.76 11.79
N ALA A 103 -16.07 3.23 12.67
CA ALA A 103 -16.43 3.88 13.92
C ALA A 103 -15.22 4.02 14.86
N ARG A 104 -14.36 3.02 14.95
CA ARG A 104 -13.12 3.09 15.75
C ARG A 104 -12.15 4.13 15.20
N ALA A 105 -11.95 4.20 13.90
CA ALA A 105 -11.10 5.21 13.28
C ALA A 105 -11.59 6.63 13.61
N VAL A 106 -12.89 6.88 13.52
CA VAL A 106 -13.48 8.17 13.89
C VAL A 106 -13.28 8.48 15.38
N ALA A 107 -13.46 7.50 16.26
CA ALA A 107 -13.20 7.65 17.70
C ALA A 107 -11.71 7.95 18.02
N GLU A 108 -10.79 7.50 17.15
CA GLU A 108 -9.35 7.81 17.21
C GLU A 108 -9.00 9.17 16.53
N GLY A 109 -9.97 9.93 16.06
CA GLY A 109 -9.75 11.18 15.33
C GLY A 109 -9.27 11.00 13.88
N ARG A 110 -9.40 9.81 13.32
CA ARG A 110 -9.05 9.46 11.94
C ARG A 110 -10.28 9.55 11.03
N ALA A 111 -10.05 9.67 9.73
CA ALA A 111 -11.14 9.65 8.76
C ALA A 111 -11.84 8.28 8.73
N GLU A 112 -13.15 8.27 8.48
CA GLU A 112 -13.95 7.06 8.25
C GLU A 112 -13.40 6.21 7.08
N ARG A 113 -12.78 6.87 6.11
CA ARG A 113 -12.24 6.29 4.87
C ARG A 113 -10.77 6.65 4.73
N PRO A 114 -9.89 5.74 4.29
CA PRO A 114 -8.52 6.13 3.96
C PRO A 114 -8.50 7.07 2.75
N GLU A 115 -7.49 7.91 2.66
CA GLU A 115 -7.22 8.70 1.46
C GLU A 115 -6.46 7.87 0.41
N ILE A 116 -6.51 8.29 -0.85
CA ILE A 116 -5.65 7.75 -1.91
C ILE A 116 -4.66 8.84 -2.31
N ALA A 117 -3.37 8.60 -2.14
CA ALA A 117 -2.31 9.48 -2.62
C ALA A 117 -1.68 8.89 -3.89
N VAL A 118 -1.88 9.57 -5.02
CA VAL A 118 -1.36 9.12 -6.32
C VAL A 118 -0.04 9.80 -6.61
N VAL A 119 1.01 9.02 -6.85
CA VAL A 119 2.33 9.51 -7.26
C VAL A 119 2.39 9.60 -8.79
N SER A 120 2.56 10.82 -9.31
CA SER A 120 2.58 11.10 -10.76
C SER A 120 3.58 12.20 -11.11
N GLY A 121 4.73 11.84 -11.64
CA GLY A 121 5.71 12.85 -12.11
C GLY A 121 5.16 13.76 -13.22
N ALA A 122 4.18 13.30 -14.01
CA ALA A 122 3.52 14.09 -15.04
C ALA A 122 2.30 14.90 -14.56
N GLY A 123 2.01 14.93 -13.26
CA GLY A 123 0.88 15.67 -12.68
C GLY A 123 -0.51 15.18 -13.12
N ARG A 124 -0.63 13.92 -13.57
CA ARG A 124 -1.89 13.39 -14.09
C ARG A 124 -2.64 12.62 -13.01
N VAL A 125 -3.90 12.97 -12.79
CA VAL A 125 -4.83 12.24 -11.95
C VAL A 125 -5.46 11.12 -12.78
N PRO A 126 -5.46 9.85 -12.29
CA PRO A 126 -6.17 8.75 -12.97
C PRO A 126 -7.67 9.06 -13.09
N PRO A 127 -8.31 8.75 -14.24
CA PRO A 127 -9.69 9.20 -14.52
C PRO A 127 -10.71 8.82 -13.44
N LEU A 128 -10.71 7.57 -12.99
CA LEU A 128 -11.66 7.07 -11.97
C LEU A 128 -11.45 7.71 -10.58
N LEU A 129 -10.27 8.28 -10.30
CA LEU A 129 -10.00 9.03 -9.07
C LEU A 129 -10.34 10.51 -9.20
N ALA A 130 -10.41 11.02 -10.44
CA ALA A 130 -10.87 12.38 -10.75
C ALA A 130 -12.39 12.52 -10.66
N GLU A 131 -13.14 11.43 -10.78
CA GLU A 131 -14.61 11.46 -10.69
C GLU A 131 -15.05 11.97 -9.33
N PRO A 132 -15.97 12.98 -9.28
CA PRO A 132 -16.56 13.42 -8.04
C PRO A 132 -17.50 12.31 -7.53
N THR A 133 -17.10 11.63 -6.47
CA THR A 133 -17.98 10.68 -5.79
C THR A 133 -18.37 11.26 -4.44
N GLY A 134 -19.68 11.42 -4.19
CA GLY A 134 -20.19 12.02 -2.95
C GLY A 134 -19.74 11.30 -1.68
N ASP A 135 -19.48 10.00 -1.77
CA ASP A 135 -19.23 9.11 -0.62
C ASP A 135 -17.85 8.48 -0.55
N GLY A 136 -16.90 8.88 -1.40
CA GLY A 136 -15.52 8.33 -1.41
C GLY A 136 -14.57 9.08 -0.49
N GLY A 137 -13.47 8.42 -0.07
CA GLY A 137 -12.34 9.02 0.61
C GLY A 137 -11.66 10.10 -0.25
N GLY A 138 -10.83 10.94 0.37
CA GLY A 138 -10.08 11.98 -0.32
C GLY A 138 -9.08 11.41 -1.32
N VAL A 139 -8.74 12.22 -2.34
CA VAL A 139 -7.64 11.92 -3.27
C VAL A 139 -6.61 13.04 -3.17
N LEU A 140 -5.34 12.65 -3.05
CA LEU A 140 -4.18 13.53 -3.11
C LEU A 140 -3.38 13.20 -4.38
N LEU A 141 -2.88 14.21 -5.05
CA LEU A 141 -1.87 14.07 -6.09
C LEU A 141 -0.51 14.45 -5.52
N VAL A 142 0.45 13.54 -5.58
CA VAL A 142 1.85 13.79 -5.25
C VAL A 142 2.63 13.91 -6.56
N THR A 143 3.24 15.07 -6.80
CA THR A 143 3.89 15.38 -8.08
C THR A 143 5.16 16.21 -7.88
N CYS A 144 5.78 16.69 -8.95
CA CYS A 144 6.96 17.55 -8.96
C CYS A 144 6.76 18.76 -9.87
N GLU A 145 7.66 19.76 -9.78
CA GLU A 145 7.54 21.01 -10.54
C GLU A 145 7.59 20.79 -12.06
N THR A 146 8.36 19.81 -12.54
CA THR A 146 8.46 19.45 -13.96
C THR A 146 7.18 18.90 -14.58
N ALA A 147 6.12 18.62 -13.78
CA ALA A 147 4.79 18.38 -14.32
C ALA A 147 4.26 19.56 -15.15
N GLY A 148 4.72 20.77 -14.84
CA GLY A 148 4.37 22.01 -15.53
C GLY A 148 3.06 22.63 -15.03
N ASN A 149 2.96 23.95 -15.14
CA ASN A 149 1.82 24.71 -14.57
C ASN A 149 0.48 24.23 -15.10
N GLU A 150 0.36 23.96 -16.39
CA GLU A 150 -0.90 23.49 -17.00
C GLU A 150 -1.41 22.18 -16.37
N ALA A 151 -0.50 21.22 -16.09
CA ALA A 151 -0.89 19.96 -15.45
C ALA A 151 -1.25 20.18 -13.97
N LEU A 152 -0.51 21.05 -13.27
CA LEU A 152 -0.78 21.41 -11.88
C LEU A 152 -2.13 22.11 -11.74
N ASP A 153 -2.43 23.11 -12.60
CA ASP A 153 -3.68 23.85 -12.56
C ASP A 153 -4.88 22.95 -12.89
N ARG A 154 -4.72 22.04 -13.84
CA ARG A 154 -5.74 21.03 -14.16
C ARG A 154 -5.99 20.10 -12.97
N ALA A 155 -4.94 19.64 -12.30
CA ALA A 155 -5.06 18.77 -11.14
C ALA A 155 -5.73 19.49 -9.94
N ARG A 156 -5.36 20.77 -9.71
CA ARG A 156 -5.99 21.62 -8.67
C ARG A 156 -7.44 21.89 -8.97
N GLY A 157 -7.80 22.19 -10.21
CA GLY A 157 -9.19 22.35 -10.64
C GLY A 157 -10.01 21.07 -10.46
N THR A 158 -9.37 19.88 -10.54
CA THR A 158 -10.05 18.58 -10.38
C THR A 158 -10.19 18.16 -8.92
N LEU A 159 -9.13 18.30 -8.12
CA LEU A 159 -9.06 17.76 -6.77
C LEU A 159 -9.27 18.82 -5.67
N GLY A 160 -8.99 20.07 -5.97
CA GLY A 160 -8.85 21.17 -5.01
C GLY A 160 -7.38 21.58 -4.83
N GLU A 161 -7.15 22.87 -4.51
CA GLU A 161 -5.83 23.47 -4.41
C GLU A 161 -4.94 22.77 -3.37
N ASP A 162 -5.50 22.46 -2.21
CA ASP A 162 -4.84 21.82 -1.09
C ASP A 162 -4.60 20.29 -1.29
N ARG A 163 -5.11 19.72 -2.37
CA ARG A 163 -5.01 18.29 -2.71
C ARG A 163 -3.85 17.95 -3.65
N VAL A 164 -3.11 18.96 -4.11
CA VAL A 164 -1.96 18.78 -5.00
C VAL A 164 -0.67 19.08 -4.23
N LEU A 165 0.10 18.04 -3.95
CA LEU A 165 1.35 18.10 -3.20
C LEU A 165 2.52 18.11 -4.20
N VAL A 166 3.13 19.28 -4.40
CA VAL A 166 4.32 19.42 -5.23
C VAL A 166 5.55 19.11 -4.38
N CYS A 167 6.14 17.94 -4.57
CA CYS A 167 7.25 17.41 -3.82
C CYS A 167 8.43 17.14 -4.75
N GLY A 168 9.41 18.06 -4.79
CA GLY A 168 10.59 17.98 -5.63
C GLY A 168 10.48 18.76 -6.95
N ARG A 169 11.62 18.97 -7.59
CA ARG A 169 11.73 19.78 -8.82
C ARG A 169 11.64 18.92 -10.07
N GLU A 170 12.65 18.11 -10.36
CA GLU A 170 12.75 17.31 -11.59
C GLU A 170 11.99 16.00 -11.51
N ARG A 171 11.89 15.43 -10.34
CA ARG A 171 11.17 14.19 -10.03
C ARG A 171 10.51 14.29 -8.66
N VAL A 172 9.57 13.40 -8.40
CA VAL A 172 8.93 13.34 -7.09
C VAL A 172 9.97 12.95 -6.03
N ASP A 173 10.14 13.80 -5.04
CA ASP A 173 10.90 13.51 -3.83
C ASP A 173 9.99 12.76 -2.85
N LEU A 174 10.20 11.44 -2.74
CA LEU A 174 9.35 10.57 -1.92
C LEU A 174 9.50 10.86 -0.43
N ARG A 175 10.66 11.35 0.03
CA ARG A 175 10.81 11.75 1.44
C ARG A 175 9.97 12.98 1.74
N ALA A 176 10.08 14.00 0.92
CA ALA A 176 9.23 15.19 1.05
C ALA A 176 7.74 14.85 0.94
N ALA A 177 7.38 13.87 0.09
CA ALA A 177 6.01 13.38 -0.05
C ALA A 177 5.51 12.70 1.23
N VAL A 178 6.28 11.77 1.79
CA VAL A 178 5.94 11.08 3.05
C VAL A 178 5.82 12.09 4.19
N ASP A 179 6.76 13.03 4.31
CA ASP A 179 6.71 14.09 5.32
C ASP A 179 5.47 14.98 5.15
N ALA A 180 5.06 15.28 3.91
CA ALA A 180 3.85 16.04 3.63
C ALA A 180 2.57 15.28 4.04
N LEU A 181 2.50 13.96 3.80
CA LEU A 181 1.40 13.12 4.24
C LEU A 181 1.32 13.07 5.78
N VAL A 182 2.47 12.88 6.46
CA VAL A 182 2.52 12.88 7.93
C VAL A 182 2.07 14.21 8.52
N ARG A 183 2.53 15.35 7.97
CA ARG A 183 2.07 16.69 8.41
C ARG A 183 0.57 16.93 8.22
N ARG A 184 -0.06 16.20 7.31
CA ARG A 184 -1.52 16.21 7.10
C ARG A 184 -2.28 15.30 8.06
N GLY A 185 -1.61 14.65 9.02
CA GLY A 185 -2.22 13.72 9.95
C GLY A 185 -2.46 12.32 9.36
N LEU A 186 -1.68 11.92 8.34
CA LEU A 186 -1.78 10.63 7.66
C LEU A 186 -0.50 9.78 7.90
N PRO A 187 -0.15 9.44 9.16
CA PRO A 187 1.10 8.76 9.47
C PRO A 187 1.12 7.27 9.11
N ARG A 188 -0.06 6.62 8.93
CA ARG A 188 -0.17 5.20 8.59
C ARG A 188 -0.28 5.06 7.07
N ILE A 189 0.85 4.91 6.38
CA ILE A 189 0.94 4.91 4.91
C ILE A 189 1.01 3.47 4.42
N LEU A 190 0.09 3.09 3.52
CA LEU A 190 0.09 1.81 2.81
C LEU A 190 0.51 2.04 1.35
N CYS A 191 1.72 1.60 0.97
CA CYS A 191 2.16 1.63 -0.41
C CYS A 191 1.69 0.36 -1.15
N GLU A 192 0.84 0.52 -2.14
CA GLU A 192 0.37 -0.56 -3.02
C GLU A 192 1.09 -0.59 -4.38
N GLY A 193 2.28 -0.03 -4.40
CA GLY A 193 3.12 -0.03 -5.59
C GLY A 193 2.63 1.01 -6.65
N GLY A 194 2.76 0.84 -8.04
CA GLY A 194 3.41 -0.35 -8.65
C GLY A 194 4.87 -0.59 -8.38
N PRO A 195 5.42 -1.54 -9.13
CA PRO A 195 6.77 -2.02 -8.91
C PRO A 195 7.86 -0.95 -8.95
N ARG A 196 7.71 0.09 -9.78
CA ARG A 196 8.65 1.21 -9.83
C ARG A 196 8.59 2.05 -8.56
N LEU A 197 7.37 2.39 -8.11
CA LEU A 197 7.20 3.16 -6.88
C LEU A 197 7.75 2.40 -5.66
N LEU A 198 7.53 1.08 -5.59
CA LEU A 198 8.09 0.27 -4.51
C LEU A 198 9.63 0.29 -4.52
N ALA A 199 10.26 0.14 -5.69
CA ALA A 199 11.71 0.22 -5.81
C ALA A 199 12.25 1.59 -5.37
N ASP A 200 11.59 2.69 -5.77
CA ASP A 200 11.98 4.04 -5.40
C ASP A 200 11.78 4.30 -3.89
N VAL A 201 10.70 3.80 -3.27
CA VAL A 201 10.46 3.84 -1.82
C VAL A 201 11.56 3.10 -1.06
N ALA A 202 11.95 1.90 -1.53
CA ALA A 202 13.03 1.12 -0.93
C ALA A 202 14.38 1.83 -1.06
N ALA A 203 14.70 2.35 -2.26
CA ALA A 203 15.94 3.07 -2.53
C ALA A 203 16.06 4.38 -1.71
N ALA A 204 14.94 5.08 -1.47
CA ALA A 204 14.89 6.26 -0.61
C ALA A 204 15.03 5.92 0.89
N GLY A 205 15.12 4.64 1.26
CA GLY A 205 15.20 4.20 2.66
C GLY A 205 13.91 4.53 3.44
N LEU A 206 12.74 4.51 2.80
CA LEU A 206 11.46 4.86 3.42
C LEU A 206 10.63 3.66 3.81
N LEU A 207 10.97 2.47 3.29
CA LEU A 207 10.23 1.24 3.56
C LEU A 207 10.47 0.77 5.00
N ASP A 208 9.46 0.84 5.85
CA ASP A 208 9.52 0.32 7.23
C ASP A 208 9.09 -1.14 7.30
N GLU A 209 8.19 -1.54 6.41
CA GLU A 209 7.59 -2.86 6.40
C GLU A 209 7.17 -3.28 4.99
N MET A 210 7.44 -4.54 4.66
CA MET A 210 6.95 -5.20 3.46
C MET A 210 5.99 -6.33 3.82
N CYS A 211 4.74 -6.21 3.41
CA CYS A 211 3.78 -7.31 3.36
C CYS A 211 3.85 -7.93 1.97
N LEU A 212 4.17 -9.21 1.89
CA LEU A 212 4.27 -9.94 0.65
C LEU A 212 3.40 -11.20 0.73
N THR A 213 2.39 -11.27 -0.12
CA THR A 213 1.67 -12.51 -0.37
C THR A 213 2.39 -13.30 -1.45
N VAL A 214 2.71 -14.56 -1.17
CA VAL A 214 3.22 -15.50 -2.16
C VAL A 214 2.16 -16.57 -2.40
N VAL A 215 1.64 -16.61 -3.63
CA VAL A 215 0.60 -17.58 -4.01
C VAL A 215 1.21 -18.87 -4.56
N PRO A 216 0.58 -20.04 -4.38
CA PRO A 216 1.10 -21.34 -4.81
C PRO A 216 0.94 -21.51 -6.34
N LEU A 217 1.53 -20.59 -7.10
CA LEU A 217 1.49 -20.55 -8.57
C LEU A 217 2.88 -20.30 -9.13
N MET A 218 3.25 -21.05 -10.16
CA MET A 218 4.39 -20.76 -11.04
C MET A 218 3.87 -20.05 -12.28
N ALA A 219 4.24 -18.77 -12.47
CA ALA A 219 3.81 -17.99 -13.62
C ALA A 219 4.66 -18.28 -14.86
N GLY A 220 5.98 -18.42 -14.68
CA GLY A 220 6.95 -18.59 -15.78
C GLY A 220 7.04 -17.33 -16.67
N GLY A 221 7.74 -17.50 -17.81
CA GLY A 221 7.85 -16.43 -18.80
C GLY A 221 8.65 -15.21 -18.33
N VAL A 222 8.46 -14.07 -19.01
CA VAL A 222 9.10 -12.78 -18.68
C VAL A 222 8.09 -11.87 -17.99
N GLN A 223 7.91 -12.08 -16.71
CA GLN A 223 6.98 -11.29 -15.91
C GLN A 223 7.71 -10.20 -15.10
N GLN A 224 7.00 -9.11 -14.81
CA GLN A 224 7.52 -8.05 -13.97
C GLN A 224 7.63 -8.54 -12.51
N ARG A 225 8.73 -8.19 -11.84
CA ARG A 225 8.91 -8.42 -10.40
C ARG A 225 8.11 -7.41 -9.58
N VAL A 226 7.90 -7.72 -8.30
CA VAL A 226 7.22 -6.80 -7.34
C VAL A 226 7.94 -5.46 -7.16
N ALA A 227 9.26 -5.39 -7.43
CA ALA A 227 10.04 -4.17 -7.42
C ALA A 227 10.94 -4.14 -8.65
N VAL A 228 10.86 -3.06 -9.45
CA VAL A 228 11.61 -2.88 -10.71
C VAL A 228 12.00 -1.41 -10.85
N GLY A 229 13.26 -1.14 -11.19
CA GLY A 229 13.75 0.22 -11.42
C GLY A 229 15.02 0.50 -10.63
N THR A 230 14.98 1.48 -9.75
CA THR A 230 16.14 1.87 -8.93
C THR A 230 16.61 0.69 -8.08
N ALA A 231 17.89 0.32 -8.25
CA ALA A 231 18.49 -0.76 -7.46
C ALA A 231 18.70 -0.30 -6.01
N ALA A 232 18.30 -1.12 -5.08
CA ALA A 232 18.51 -0.88 -3.66
C ALA A 232 18.59 -2.21 -2.89
N ASP A 233 19.55 -2.30 -1.98
CA ASP A 233 19.62 -3.36 -0.99
C ASP A 233 18.93 -2.85 0.28
N ALA A 234 17.67 -3.24 0.47
CA ALA A 234 16.89 -2.90 1.66
C ALA A 234 16.79 -4.15 2.54
N PRO A 235 17.61 -4.28 3.60
CA PRO A 235 17.55 -5.44 4.49
C PRO A 235 16.22 -5.47 5.24
N LEU A 236 15.63 -6.65 5.34
CA LEU A 236 14.39 -6.90 6.06
C LEU A 236 14.55 -8.17 6.91
N VAL A 237 13.93 -8.18 8.07
CA VAL A 237 13.83 -9.37 8.94
C VAL A 237 12.40 -9.87 8.99
N PRO A 238 12.16 -11.18 9.07
CA PRO A 238 10.82 -11.73 9.16
C PRO A 238 10.15 -11.28 10.47
N GLY A 239 8.87 -10.92 10.38
CA GLY A 239 8.08 -10.50 11.54
C GLY A 239 6.87 -11.41 11.78
N VAL A 240 6.14 -11.74 10.72
CA VAL A 240 4.98 -12.65 10.77
C VAL A 240 4.96 -13.51 9.52
N LEU A 241 4.66 -14.78 9.68
CA LEU A 241 4.40 -15.70 8.58
C LEU A 241 3.10 -16.44 8.85
N ILE A 242 2.18 -16.37 7.91
CA ILE A 242 0.85 -16.98 7.96
C ILE A 242 0.67 -17.84 6.72
N GLU A 243 0.03 -18.97 6.88
CA GLU A 243 -0.34 -19.87 5.78
C GLU A 243 -1.86 -20.02 5.70
N SER A 244 -2.39 -20.03 4.48
CA SER A 244 -3.79 -20.37 4.21
C SER A 244 -3.92 -21.01 2.82
N GLU A 245 -4.30 -22.27 2.77
CA GLU A 245 -4.52 -23.01 1.52
C GLU A 245 -3.35 -22.90 0.52
N GLY A 246 -2.12 -23.03 1.04
CA GLY A 246 -0.88 -22.91 0.29
C GLY A 246 -0.41 -21.47 0.02
N THR A 247 -1.25 -20.46 0.28
CA THR A 247 -0.86 -19.05 0.19
C THR A 247 -0.05 -18.65 1.42
N LEU A 248 1.12 -18.05 1.23
CA LEU A 248 1.95 -17.50 2.30
C LEU A 248 1.75 -15.98 2.40
N LEU A 249 1.29 -15.52 3.54
CA LEU A 249 1.14 -14.11 3.88
C LEU A 249 2.29 -13.73 4.80
N GLN A 250 3.19 -12.88 4.32
CA GLN A 250 4.45 -12.58 4.97
C GLN A 250 4.51 -11.11 5.37
N ARG A 251 5.03 -10.83 6.55
CA ARG A 251 5.29 -9.50 7.07
C ARG A 251 6.76 -9.39 7.43
N TRP A 252 7.50 -8.55 6.71
CA TRP A 252 8.92 -8.31 6.86
C TRP A 252 9.16 -6.89 7.37
N LEU A 253 10.04 -6.74 8.34
CA LEU A 253 10.29 -5.45 9.00
C LEU A 253 11.69 -4.97 8.70
N ARG A 254 11.87 -3.64 8.63
CA ARG A 254 13.19 -3.05 8.65
C ARG A 254 13.88 -3.43 9.98
N PRO A 255 15.14 -3.90 9.98
CA PRO A 255 15.90 -4.13 11.20
C PRO A 255 15.94 -2.83 12.05
N ARG A 256 15.79 -2.98 13.35
CA ARG A 256 16.09 -1.89 14.27
C ARG A 256 17.62 -1.76 14.35
N GLY A 257 18.14 -0.60 14.03
CA GLY A 257 19.56 -0.26 14.23
C GLY A 257 19.91 -0.16 15.69
#